data_0910d972236bba99c73d752567d5c48f
#
_entry.id   0910d972236bba99c73d752567d5c48f
#
_cell.length_a   1.000
_cell.length_b   1.000
_cell.length_c   1.000
_cell.angle_alpha   90.00
_cell.angle_beta   90.00
_cell.angle_gamma   90.00
#
_symmetry.space_group_name_H-M   'P 1'
#
loop_
_entity.id
_entity.type
_entity.pdbx_description
1 polymer ?
#
loop_
_entity_poly.entity_id
_entity_poly.type
_entity_poly.pdbx_seq_one_letter_code
_entity_poly.pdbx_strand_id
1 'polypeptide(L)'
;MKQCLNTFRYLFIILIFSCSSKKTDFGDKITLDCIQTEANGIVPEDLYRVGTVLPTNLYSYFTKKIDVCGITLIAGDEISDSFMDNIAQTISEIFIINEHTDTLLQEALLTNLYLYKTVIPLYYRDNWTNTRELSIDELGEGSSVCDIIMEDVPNPVMEVLEHILHHITDIGLHYTFPIKWGLSNSSQLFTATQQAISLGYYDVKQYSDIIDLGIRNRVILQEYAYWIIYTAWDLRENYGPDESEWYIHSSDQLLSKLPDSHTLFKQTVPSVISCPTIQTLNLFLE
;
A
#
# COMPACT_ATOMS: atom_id res chain seq x y z
N MET A 1 50.87 -69.37 12.36
CA MET A 1 49.70 -68.98 11.52
C MET A 1 48.96 -67.86 12.24
N LYS A 2 49.17 -66.64 11.90
CA LYS A 2 48.45 -65.44 12.47
C LYS A 2 47.56 -64.87 11.39
N GLN A 3 46.21 -64.92 11.66
CA GLN A 3 45.22 -64.28 10.82
C GLN A 3 45.16 -62.78 11.15
N CYS A 4 45.38 -61.94 10.12
CA CYS A 4 45.09 -60.49 10.18
C CYS A 4 43.59 -60.25 9.91
N LEU A 5 42.89 -59.70 10.90
CA LEU A 5 41.56 -59.14 10.70
C LEU A 5 41.71 -57.71 10.16
N ASN A 6 41.28 -57.48 8.93
CA ASN A 6 41.14 -56.14 8.35
C ASN A 6 39.77 -55.57 8.71
N THR A 7 39.75 -54.58 9.59
CA THR A 7 38.57 -53.81 9.93
C THR A 7 38.45 -52.62 9.00
N PHE A 8 37.50 -52.70 8.02
CA PHE A 8 37.14 -51.61 7.14
C PHE A 8 36.27 -50.63 7.90
N ARG A 9 36.78 -49.46 8.25
CA ARG A 9 36.02 -48.32 8.80
C ARG A 9 35.38 -47.56 7.63
N TYR A 10 34.06 -47.70 7.47
CA TYR A 10 33.30 -46.82 6.60
C TYR A 10 33.15 -45.43 7.25
N LEU A 11 33.83 -44.45 6.67
CA LEU A 11 33.68 -43.06 7.03
C LEU A 11 32.41 -42.51 6.32
N PHE A 12 31.30 -42.40 7.08
CA PHE A 12 30.10 -41.77 6.57
C PHE A 12 30.34 -40.25 6.56
N ILE A 13 30.63 -39.69 5.37
CA ILE A 13 30.65 -38.24 5.16
C ILE A 13 29.21 -37.79 5.05
N ILE A 14 28.65 -37.24 6.11
CA ILE A 14 27.36 -36.54 6.08
C ILE A 14 27.62 -35.18 5.39
N LEU A 15 27.31 -35.10 4.12
CA LEU A 15 27.20 -33.84 3.41
C LEU A 15 25.97 -33.10 3.94
N ILE A 16 26.19 -32.21 4.91
CA ILE A 16 25.19 -31.23 5.32
C ILE A 16 25.07 -30.23 4.17
N PHE A 17 24.09 -30.44 3.29
CA PHE A 17 23.65 -29.39 2.38
C PHE A 17 23.04 -28.29 3.27
N SER A 18 23.85 -27.32 3.64
CA SER A 18 23.37 -26.04 4.14
C SER A 18 22.64 -25.38 2.97
N CYS A 19 21.32 -25.54 2.96
CA CYS A 19 20.45 -24.75 2.10
C CYS A 19 20.52 -23.32 2.66
N SER A 20 21.53 -22.57 2.23
CA SER A 20 21.57 -21.12 2.43
C SER A 20 20.43 -20.53 1.63
N SER A 21 19.26 -20.40 2.27
CA SER A 21 18.23 -19.50 1.76
C SER A 21 18.90 -18.12 1.72
N LYS A 22 19.13 -17.59 0.51
CA LYS A 22 19.51 -16.18 0.37
C LYS A 22 18.37 -15.39 1.02
N LYS A 23 18.54 -15.00 2.29
CA LYS A 23 17.68 -13.98 2.88
C LYS A 23 17.81 -12.78 1.96
N THR A 24 16.70 -12.35 1.38
CA THR A 24 16.64 -11.07 0.69
C THR A 24 17.01 -10.05 1.76
N ASP A 25 18.17 -9.42 1.60
CA ASP A 25 18.67 -8.45 2.57
C ASP A 25 17.89 -7.15 2.34
N PHE A 26 16.84 -6.97 3.12
CA PHE A 26 16.07 -5.72 3.12
C PHE A 26 16.87 -4.55 3.70
N GLY A 27 18.10 -4.73 4.14
CA GLY A 27 18.85 -3.69 4.82
C GLY A 27 18.07 -3.05 5.98
N ASP A 28 18.76 -2.34 6.83
CA ASP A 28 18.10 -1.69 7.99
C ASP A 28 17.42 -0.35 7.65
N LYS A 29 17.62 0.16 6.42
CA LYS A 29 17.16 1.47 6.02
C LYS A 29 15.82 1.41 5.29
N ILE A 30 14.81 2.06 5.86
CA ILE A 30 13.51 2.34 5.22
C ILE A 30 13.32 3.84 5.25
N THR A 31 13.00 4.44 4.09
CA THR A 31 12.86 5.89 3.94
C THR A 31 11.38 6.25 3.82
N LEU A 32 10.93 7.25 4.59
CA LEU A 32 9.59 7.82 4.50
C LEU A 32 9.57 9.02 3.53
N ASP A 33 10.18 8.87 2.36
CA ASP A 33 10.34 9.95 1.38
C ASP A 33 9.03 10.44 0.77
N CYS A 34 7.97 9.64 0.82
CA CYS A 34 6.65 10.08 0.42
C CYS A 34 5.96 10.97 1.46
N ILE A 35 6.40 10.95 2.71
CA ILE A 35 5.86 11.79 3.78
C ILE A 35 6.76 13.01 3.93
N GLN A 36 6.42 14.08 3.21
CA GLN A 36 7.27 15.27 3.06
C GLN A 36 6.88 16.42 3.98
N THR A 37 5.83 16.27 4.80
CA THR A 37 5.40 17.28 5.74
C THR A 37 5.44 16.79 7.17
N GLU A 38 5.60 17.73 8.12
CA GLU A 38 5.41 17.43 9.54
C GLU A 38 3.91 17.29 9.87
N ALA A 39 3.60 16.63 10.98
CA ALA A 39 2.23 16.46 11.47
C ALA A 39 1.64 17.77 12.00
N ASN A 40 1.40 18.74 11.14
CA ASN A 40 0.92 20.09 11.44
C ASN A 40 -0.30 20.52 10.62
N GLY A 41 -0.96 19.59 9.94
CA GLY A 41 -2.21 19.84 9.21
C GLY A 41 -3.37 20.23 10.14
N ILE A 42 -4.39 20.86 9.58
CA ILE A 42 -5.60 21.23 10.32
C ILE A 42 -6.56 20.05 10.35
N VAL A 43 -6.89 19.60 11.55
CA VAL A 43 -7.87 18.55 11.77
C VAL A 43 -9.26 19.19 11.99
N PRO A 44 -10.25 18.94 11.12
CA PRO A 44 -11.60 19.48 11.29
C PRO A 44 -12.40 18.74 12.38
N GLU A 45 -13.50 19.33 12.83
CA GLU A 45 -14.45 18.64 13.74
C GLU A 45 -15.11 17.44 13.06
N ASP A 46 -15.49 17.57 11.78
CA ASP A 46 -16.02 16.49 10.96
C ASP A 46 -14.88 15.81 10.18
N LEU A 47 -14.40 14.69 10.70
CA LEU A 47 -13.34 13.89 10.08
C LEU A 47 -13.81 13.16 8.83
N TYR A 48 -15.10 12.88 8.72
CA TYR A 48 -15.71 12.09 7.63
C TYR A 48 -16.25 12.96 6.48
N ARG A 49 -15.95 14.24 6.51
CA ARG A 49 -16.46 15.15 5.48
C ARG A 49 -16.11 14.69 4.08
N VAL A 50 -17.06 14.82 3.17
CA VAL A 50 -16.90 14.63 1.73
C VAL A 50 -17.21 15.96 1.05
N GLY A 51 -16.19 16.53 0.40
CA GLY A 51 -16.33 17.78 -0.37
C GLY A 51 -16.97 17.54 -1.73
N THR A 52 -16.93 18.56 -2.54
CA THR A 52 -17.24 18.53 -3.98
C THR A 52 -16.04 19.04 -4.75
N VAL A 53 -15.99 18.78 -6.06
CA VAL A 53 -14.95 19.32 -6.93
C VAL A 53 -15.01 20.85 -6.89
N LEU A 54 -13.90 21.48 -6.54
CA LEU A 54 -13.76 22.93 -6.44
C LEU A 54 -12.53 23.38 -7.23
N PRO A 55 -12.56 24.58 -7.84
CA PRO A 55 -11.36 25.16 -8.43
C PRO A 55 -10.32 25.46 -7.35
N THR A 56 -9.04 25.31 -7.69
CA THR A 56 -7.91 25.67 -6.83
C THR A 56 -6.87 26.45 -7.64
N ASN A 57 -6.16 27.33 -6.96
CA ASN A 57 -4.99 28.05 -7.48
C ASN A 57 -3.77 27.88 -6.56
N LEU A 58 -3.81 26.87 -5.69
CA LEU A 58 -2.71 26.59 -4.77
C LEU A 58 -1.49 26.00 -5.48
N TYR A 59 -1.71 25.41 -6.66
CA TYR A 59 -0.70 24.72 -7.44
C TYR A 59 -0.72 25.23 -8.89
N SER A 60 0.44 25.26 -9.55
CA SER A 60 0.51 25.78 -10.93
C SER A 60 -0.11 24.85 -11.95
N TYR A 61 -0.02 23.53 -11.75
CA TYR A 61 -0.53 22.51 -12.66
C TYR A 61 -1.95 22.06 -12.30
N PHE A 62 -2.27 21.92 -11.02
CA PHE A 62 -3.55 21.40 -10.56
C PHE A 62 -4.55 22.54 -10.35
N THR A 63 -5.62 22.51 -11.15
CA THR A 63 -6.66 23.56 -11.19
C THR A 63 -7.92 23.18 -10.41
N LYS A 64 -8.05 21.90 -10.02
CA LYS A 64 -9.20 21.35 -9.30
C LYS A 64 -8.77 20.56 -8.09
N LYS A 65 -9.63 20.54 -7.07
CA LYS A 65 -9.45 19.70 -5.88
C LYS A 65 -10.77 19.23 -5.31
N ILE A 66 -10.72 18.15 -4.53
CA ILE A 66 -11.79 17.69 -3.64
C ILE A 66 -11.16 17.16 -2.33
N ASP A 67 -11.71 17.55 -1.19
CA ASP A 67 -11.26 17.08 0.11
C ASP A 67 -12.23 15.99 0.61
N VAL A 68 -11.72 14.81 0.98
CA VAL A 68 -12.52 13.68 1.45
C VAL A 68 -11.78 12.90 2.54
N CYS A 69 -12.37 12.76 3.73
CA CYS A 69 -11.86 11.91 4.82
C CYS A 69 -10.35 12.05 5.08
N GLY A 70 -9.83 13.29 5.13
CA GLY A 70 -8.41 13.55 5.40
C GLY A 70 -7.47 13.44 4.20
N ILE A 71 -8.00 13.09 3.02
CA ILE A 71 -7.27 13.02 1.76
C ILE A 71 -7.74 14.17 0.85
N THR A 72 -6.81 14.86 0.22
CA THR A 72 -7.10 15.86 -0.82
C THR A 72 -6.74 15.27 -2.18
N LEU A 73 -7.71 15.10 -3.06
CA LEU A 73 -7.48 14.80 -4.47
C LEU A 73 -7.25 16.11 -5.22
N ILE A 74 -6.24 16.14 -6.08
CA ILE A 74 -5.92 17.30 -6.92
C ILE A 74 -5.76 16.86 -8.37
N ALA A 75 -6.24 17.70 -9.31
CA ALA A 75 -6.26 17.38 -10.72
C ALA A 75 -6.08 18.62 -11.61
N GLY A 76 -5.57 18.42 -12.81
CA GLY A 76 -5.63 19.37 -13.90
C GLY A 76 -7.00 19.36 -14.59
N ASP A 77 -7.17 20.25 -15.57
CA ASP A 77 -8.45 20.39 -16.32
C ASP A 77 -8.79 19.15 -17.16
N GLU A 78 -7.80 18.35 -17.52
CA GLU A 78 -7.95 17.13 -18.33
C GLU A 78 -8.63 15.97 -17.59
N ILE A 79 -8.64 15.98 -16.26
CA ILE A 79 -9.32 14.95 -15.44
C ILE A 79 -10.81 15.28 -15.36
N SER A 80 -11.66 14.28 -15.54
CA SER A 80 -13.11 14.48 -15.43
C SER A 80 -13.55 14.70 -13.97
N ASP A 81 -14.54 15.57 -13.77
CA ASP A 81 -15.12 15.77 -12.44
C ASP A 81 -15.79 14.48 -11.92
N SER A 82 -16.40 13.69 -12.82
CA SER A 82 -17.01 12.41 -12.48
C SER A 82 -15.98 11.39 -11.96
N PHE A 83 -14.77 11.35 -12.52
CA PHE A 83 -13.71 10.49 -12.04
C PHE A 83 -13.26 10.89 -10.62
N MET A 84 -13.09 12.19 -10.38
CA MET A 84 -12.78 12.72 -9.04
C MET A 84 -13.88 12.39 -8.02
N ASP A 85 -15.15 12.55 -8.39
CA ASP A 85 -16.30 12.23 -7.53
C ASP A 85 -16.37 10.73 -7.23
N ASN A 86 -16.11 9.86 -8.22
CA ASN A 86 -16.06 8.39 -8.03
C ASN A 86 -14.96 7.98 -7.07
N ILE A 87 -13.76 8.59 -7.15
CA ILE A 87 -12.66 8.35 -6.19
C ILE A 87 -13.07 8.83 -4.80
N ALA A 88 -13.65 10.01 -4.68
CA ALA A 88 -14.10 10.54 -3.39
C ALA A 88 -15.19 9.67 -2.75
N GLN A 89 -16.14 9.15 -3.54
CA GLN A 89 -17.12 8.18 -3.08
C GLN A 89 -16.43 6.89 -2.58
N THR A 90 -15.46 6.38 -3.33
CA THR A 90 -14.69 5.18 -2.95
C THR A 90 -13.98 5.39 -1.61
N ILE A 91 -13.30 6.52 -1.41
CA ILE A 91 -12.65 6.87 -0.15
C ILE A 91 -13.68 6.96 0.99
N SER A 92 -14.82 7.60 0.74
CA SER A 92 -15.90 7.70 1.73
C SER A 92 -16.42 6.33 2.17
N GLU A 93 -16.58 5.38 1.23
CA GLU A 93 -17.01 4.02 1.53
C GLU A 93 -15.94 3.21 2.28
N ILE A 94 -14.65 3.45 2.02
CA ILE A 94 -13.55 2.86 2.80
C ILE A 94 -13.66 3.23 4.29
N PHE A 95 -14.11 4.43 4.61
CA PHE A 95 -14.24 4.92 5.99
C PHE A 95 -15.67 4.83 6.53
N ILE A 96 -16.56 4.03 5.94
CA ILE A 96 -17.90 3.84 6.46
C ILE A 96 -17.86 3.21 7.87
N ILE A 97 -18.66 3.77 8.78
CA ILE A 97 -18.82 3.21 10.13
C ILE A 97 -19.79 2.03 10.05
N ASN A 98 -19.36 0.86 10.49
CA ASN A 98 -20.17 -0.35 10.54
C ASN A 98 -19.99 -1.10 11.89
N GLU A 99 -20.58 -2.27 12.03
CA GLU A 99 -20.55 -3.06 13.27
C GLU A 99 -19.17 -3.55 13.72
N HIS A 100 -18.17 -3.52 12.81
CA HIS A 100 -16.77 -3.93 13.08
C HIS A 100 -15.87 -2.74 13.38
N THR A 101 -16.36 -1.52 13.17
CA THR A 101 -15.56 -0.30 13.28
C THR A 101 -15.30 0.05 14.76
N ASP A 102 -14.03 0.19 15.11
CA ASP A 102 -13.59 0.90 16.31
C ASP A 102 -13.45 2.39 15.95
N THR A 103 -14.43 3.18 16.32
CA THR A 103 -14.50 4.60 15.95
C THR A 103 -13.30 5.40 16.46
N LEU A 104 -12.76 5.08 17.64
CA LEU A 104 -11.59 5.78 18.18
C LEU A 104 -10.34 5.50 17.35
N LEU A 105 -10.15 4.26 16.91
CA LEU A 105 -9.02 3.89 16.05
C LEU A 105 -9.19 4.47 14.64
N GLN A 106 -10.41 4.45 14.10
CA GLN A 106 -10.69 5.04 12.78
C GLN A 106 -10.50 6.56 12.80
N GLU A 107 -10.98 7.26 13.82
CA GLU A 107 -10.77 8.70 14.02
C GLU A 107 -9.29 9.03 14.20
N ALA A 108 -8.52 8.19 14.90
CA ALA A 108 -7.06 8.36 15.00
C ALA A 108 -6.39 8.21 13.63
N LEU A 109 -6.83 7.26 12.80
CA LEU A 109 -6.32 7.09 11.44
C LEU A 109 -6.64 8.31 10.57
N LEU A 110 -7.90 8.76 10.56
CA LEU A 110 -8.33 9.95 9.82
C LEU A 110 -7.56 11.19 10.29
N THR A 111 -7.38 11.36 11.60
CA THR A 111 -6.58 12.44 12.18
C THR A 111 -5.16 12.45 11.62
N ASN A 112 -4.51 11.28 11.48
CA ASN A 112 -3.19 11.19 10.88
C ASN A 112 -3.20 11.63 9.41
N LEU A 113 -4.20 11.22 8.61
CA LEU A 113 -4.30 11.68 7.21
C LEU A 113 -4.40 13.21 7.11
N TYR A 114 -5.20 13.86 8.00
CA TYR A 114 -5.28 15.33 8.06
C TYR A 114 -3.96 15.96 8.52
N LEU A 115 -3.36 15.45 9.59
CA LEU A 115 -2.13 16.02 10.16
C LEU A 115 -0.97 16.00 9.17
N TYR A 116 -0.83 14.91 8.41
CA TYR A 116 0.21 14.75 7.40
C TYR A 116 -0.18 15.31 6.03
N LYS A 117 -1.33 16.03 5.93
CA LYS A 117 -1.77 16.70 4.70
C LYS A 117 -1.68 15.79 3.48
N THR A 118 -2.35 14.65 3.58
CA THR A 118 -2.33 13.61 2.55
C THR A 118 -2.94 14.12 1.26
N VAL A 119 -2.19 14.03 0.16
CA VAL A 119 -2.62 14.49 -1.17
C VAL A 119 -2.39 13.38 -2.18
N ILE A 120 -3.38 13.14 -3.03
CA ILE A 120 -3.30 12.23 -4.18
C ILE A 120 -3.44 13.04 -5.46
N PRO A 121 -2.37 13.21 -6.25
CA PRO A 121 -2.42 13.83 -7.57
C PRO A 121 -3.08 12.88 -8.58
N LEU A 122 -3.95 13.44 -9.44
CA LEU A 122 -4.62 12.71 -10.52
C LEU A 122 -4.07 13.16 -11.86
N TYR A 123 -3.79 12.20 -12.75
CA TYR A 123 -3.26 12.43 -14.08
C TYR A 123 -4.07 11.67 -15.13
N TYR A 124 -4.04 12.17 -16.36
CA TYR A 124 -4.65 11.49 -17.50
C TYR A 124 -3.60 10.59 -18.15
N ARG A 125 -3.80 9.27 -18.10
CA ARG A 125 -2.87 8.27 -18.61
C ARG A 125 -1.45 8.49 -18.03
N ASP A 126 -0.42 8.38 -18.87
CA ASP A 126 0.99 8.56 -18.52
C ASP A 126 1.49 10.03 -18.59
N ASN A 127 0.58 11.01 -18.65
CA ASN A 127 0.97 12.43 -18.74
C ASN A 127 1.82 12.91 -17.55
N TRP A 128 1.73 12.22 -16.40
CA TRP A 128 2.57 12.51 -15.24
C TRP A 128 4.07 12.47 -15.54
N THR A 129 4.50 11.64 -16.50
CA THR A 129 5.92 11.54 -16.91
C THR A 129 6.46 12.83 -17.49
N ASN A 130 5.60 13.63 -18.12
CA ASN A 130 5.95 14.89 -18.76
C ASN A 130 5.84 16.10 -17.83
N THR A 131 5.08 15.95 -16.72
CA THR A 131 4.73 17.07 -15.82
C THR A 131 5.29 16.86 -14.40
N ARG A 132 5.87 15.69 -14.10
CA ARG A 132 6.31 15.26 -12.78
C ARG A 132 7.18 16.29 -12.06
N GLU A 133 8.22 16.79 -12.74
CA GLU A 133 9.17 17.74 -12.13
C GLU A 133 8.50 19.08 -11.75
N LEU A 134 7.49 19.50 -12.51
CA LEU A 134 6.80 20.76 -12.28
C LEU A 134 5.68 20.67 -11.23
N SER A 135 5.09 19.48 -11.05
CA SER A 135 3.89 19.31 -10.24
C SER A 135 4.15 18.65 -8.89
N ILE A 136 4.98 17.60 -8.84
CA ILE A 136 5.24 16.86 -7.58
C ILE A 136 6.24 17.62 -6.70
N ASP A 137 7.25 18.23 -7.28
CA ASP A 137 8.20 19.06 -6.51
C ASP A 137 7.51 20.26 -5.86
N GLU A 138 6.50 20.84 -6.52
CA GLU A 138 5.69 21.93 -5.94
C GLU A 138 4.87 21.47 -4.72
N LEU A 139 4.43 20.19 -4.68
CA LEU A 139 3.71 19.61 -3.55
C LEU A 139 4.62 19.26 -2.37
N GLY A 140 5.91 19.04 -2.65
CA GLY A 140 6.84 18.33 -1.77
C GLY A 140 7.13 18.95 -0.42
N GLU A 141 6.99 20.27 -0.25
CA GLU A 141 7.28 20.91 1.04
C GLU A 141 6.04 21.06 1.95
N GLY A 142 4.86 20.85 1.44
CA GLY A 142 3.61 21.17 2.13
C GLY A 142 2.62 20.02 2.28
N SER A 143 2.88 18.87 1.67
CA SER A 143 1.94 17.75 1.59
C SER A 143 2.65 16.41 1.61
N SER A 144 1.94 15.33 1.95
CA SER A 144 2.44 13.96 1.83
C SER A 144 1.79 13.31 0.62
N VAL A 145 2.63 12.96 -0.37
CA VAL A 145 2.24 12.31 -1.63
C VAL A 145 2.98 10.99 -1.71
N CYS A 146 2.27 9.89 -1.52
CA CYS A 146 2.86 8.55 -1.55
C CYS A 146 2.74 7.87 -2.91
N ASP A 147 1.74 8.29 -3.70
CA ASP A 147 1.51 7.81 -5.06
C ASP A 147 0.58 8.74 -5.84
N ILE A 148 0.26 8.36 -7.10
CA ILE A 148 -0.63 9.08 -8.01
C ILE A 148 -1.73 8.14 -8.51
N ILE A 149 -2.86 8.67 -8.97
CA ILE A 149 -3.90 7.90 -9.66
C ILE A 149 -4.02 8.38 -11.10
N MET A 150 -4.16 7.44 -12.03
CA MET A 150 -4.30 7.73 -13.45
C MET A 150 -5.71 7.43 -13.96
N GLU A 151 -6.33 8.39 -14.64
CA GLU A 151 -7.59 8.19 -15.39
C GLU A 151 -7.28 7.56 -16.75
N ASP A 152 -8.18 6.69 -17.25
CA ASP A 152 -8.12 6.04 -18.57
C ASP A 152 -6.88 5.14 -18.77
N VAL A 153 -6.68 4.23 -17.81
CA VAL A 153 -5.65 3.18 -17.85
C VAL A 153 -6.26 1.78 -17.74
N PRO A 154 -5.55 0.72 -18.11
CA PRO A 154 -5.98 -0.65 -17.88
C PRO A 154 -6.18 -0.94 -16.39
N ASN A 155 -7.14 -1.85 -16.05
CA ASN A 155 -7.45 -2.24 -14.67
C ASN A 155 -7.82 -1.05 -13.75
N PRO A 156 -8.75 -0.18 -14.13
CA PRO A 156 -8.98 1.09 -13.45
C PRO A 156 -9.44 0.92 -11.98
N VAL A 157 -10.11 -0.18 -11.63
CA VAL A 157 -10.51 -0.47 -10.24
C VAL A 157 -9.26 -0.73 -9.38
N MET A 158 -8.32 -1.52 -9.91
CA MET A 158 -7.06 -1.79 -9.23
C MET A 158 -6.23 -0.52 -9.08
N GLU A 159 -6.05 0.23 -10.17
CA GLU A 159 -5.35 1.51 -10.20
C GLU A 159 -5.83 2.46 -9.08
N VAL A 160 -7.14 2.65 -8.96
CA VAL A 160 -7.69 3.57 -7.96
C VAL A 160 -7.52 3.03 -6.53
N LEU A 161 -7.83 1.75 -6.29
CA LEU A 161 -7.74 1.18 -4.94
C LEU A 161 -6.31 1.05 -4.45
N GLU A 162 -5.39 0.64 -5.30
CA GLU A 162 -3.98 0.51 -4.99
C GLU A 162 -3.43 1.84 -4.45
N HIS A 163 -3.59 2.90 -5.20
CA HIS A 163 -3.01 4.20 -4.85
C HIS A 163 -3.73 4.90 -3.69
N ILE A 164 -5.05 4.67 -3.50
CA ILE A 164 -5.73 5.08 -2.26
C ILE A 164 -5.15 4.32 -1.06
N LEU A 165 -5.00 3.00 -1.19
CA LEU A 165 -4.50 2.16 -0.10
C LEU A 165 -3.04 2.47 0.23
N HIS A 166 -2.20 2.86 -0.74
CA HIS A 166 -0.83 3.32 -0.47
C HIS A 166 -0.82 4.49 0.52
N HIS A 167 -1.67 5.50 0.32
CA HIS A 167 -1.75 6.63 1.24
C HIS A 167 -2.33 6.24 2.61
N ILE A 168 -3.35 5.38 2.62
CA ILE A 168 -3.94 4.89 3.87
C ILE A 168 -2.96 4.02 4.66
N THR A 169 -2.17 3.17 4.00
CA THR A 169 -1.21 2.30 4.68
C THR A 169 0.03 3.06 5.13
N ASP A 170 0.61 3.88 4.26
CA ASP A 170 1.87 4.57 4.54
C ASP A 170 1.73 5.71 5.54
N ILE A 171 0.54 6.31 5.64
CA ILE A 171 0.26 7.38 6.60
C ILE A 171 -0.73 6.91 7.66
N GLY A 172 -1.93 6.53 7.27
CA GLY A 172 -3.00 6.20 8.20
C GLY A 172 -2.65 5.03 9.12
N LEU A 173 -2.41 3.84 8.56
CA LEU A 173 -2.10 2.64 9.34
C LEU A 173 -0.70 2.73 9.99
N HIS A 174 0.28 3.31 9.30
CA HIS A 174 1.65 3.48 9.83
C HIS A 174 1.64 4.21 11.18
N TYR A 175 0.98 5.35 11.26
CA TYR A 175 0.96 6.15 12.49
C TYR A 175 -0.07 5.68 13.52
N THR A 176 -1.14 4.99 13.08
CA THR A 176 -2.15 4.45 14.01
C THR A 176 -1.70 3.14 14.65
N PHE A 177 -1.02 2.29 13.89
CA PHE A 177 -0.54 0.97 14.33
C PHE A 177 0.97 0.78 14.10
N PRO A 178 1.85 1.60 14.69
CA PRO A 178 3.27 1.63 14.33
C PRO A 178 4.02 0.31 14.54
N ILE A 179 3.60 -0.52 15.51
CA ILE A 179 4.19 -1.84 15.73
C ILE A 179 3.72 -2.84 14.67
N LYS A 180 2.49 -2.71 14.18
CA LYS A 180 1.87 -3.64 13.24
C LYS A 180 2.14 -3.23 11.79
N TRP A 181 1.78 -2.01 11.41
CA TRP A 181 1.84 -1.46 10.04
C TRP A 181 2.95 -0.45 9.83
N GLY A 182 3.83 -0.27 10.80
CA GLY A 182 4.92 0.70 10.69
C GLY A 182 5.85 0.37 9.52
N LEU A 183 6.27 1.39 8.78
CA LEU A 183 7.33 1.29 7.77
C LEU A 183 8.69 1.26 8.49
N SER A 184 8.98 0.13 9.10
CA SER A 184 10.22 -0.12 9.85
C SER A 184 10.56 -1.60 9.84
N ASN A 185 11.84 -1.93 10.00
CA ASN A 185 12.32 -3.31 10.04
C ASN A 185 11.91 -4.09 11.30
N SER A 186 11.28 -3.45 12.26
CA SER A 186 10.76 -4.06 13.48
C SER A 186 9.25 -4.29 13.47
N SER A 187 8.54 -3.88 12.41
CA SER A 187 7.09 -4.02 12.32
C SER A 187 6.66 -5.46 12.00
N GLN A 188 5.39 -5.78 12.29
CA GLN A 188 4.79 -7.03 11.87
C GLN A 188 4.62 -7.09 10.33
N LEU A 189 4.30 -5.95 9.70
CA LEU A 189 4.25 -5.83 8.24
C LEU A 189 5.57 -6.25 7.60
N PHE A 190 6.70 -5.72 8.09
CA PHE A 190 8.03 -6.09 7.59
C PHE A 190 8.29 -7.61 7.72
N THR A 191 7.98 -8.18 8.89
CA THR A 191 8.17 -9.62 9.14
C THR A 191 7.32 -10.46 8.19
N ALA A 192 6.05 -10.08 7.98
CA ALA A 192 5.14 -10.76 7.07
C ALA A 192 5.59 -10.64 5.60
N THR A 193 6.10 -9.47 5.18
CA THR A 193 6.68 -9.26 3.85
C THR A 193 7.88 -10.18 3.61
N GLN A 194 8.81 -10.25 4.55
CA GLN A 194 9.96 -11.16 4.48
C GLN A 194 9.54 -12.62 4.33
N GLN A 195 8.52 -13.05 5.09
CA GLN A 195 7.99 -14.40 5.02
C GLN A 195 7.43 -14.68 3.62
N ALA A 196 6.60 -13.77 3.06
CA ALA A 196 6.01 -13.95 1.74
C ALA A 196 7.06 -14.05 0.63
N ILE A 197 8.10 -13.20 0.66
CA ILE A 197 9.22 -13.25 -0.28
C ILE A 197 9.97 -14.58 -0.13
N SER A 198 10.30 -15.00 1.09
CA SER A 198 11.06 -16.23 1.34
C SER A 198 10.32 -17.49 0.89
N LEU A 199 8.99 -17.48 0.95
CA LEU A 199 8.11 -18.56 0.48
C LEU A 199 7.80 -18.49 -1.02
N GLY A 200 8.24 -17.42 -1.71
CA GLY A 200 8.01 -17.24 -3.15
C GLY A 200 6.60 -16.82 -3.52
N TYR A 201 5.82 -16.28 -2.56
CA TYR A 201 4.48 -15.74 -2.83
C TYR A 201 4.49 -14.25 -3.21
N TYR A 202 5.62 -13.57 -3.01
CA TYR A 202 5.84 -12.19 -3.43
C TYR A 202 7.20 -12.06 -4.13
N ASP A 203 7.18 -11.74 -5.44
CA ASP A 203 8.40 -11.57 -6.25
C ASP A 203 8.78 -10.09 -6.33
N VAL A 204 9.85 -9.72 -5.66
CA VAL A 204 10.34 -8.34 -5.56
C VAL A 204 11.43 -7.97 -6.56
N LYS A 205 11.67 -8.83 -7.57
CA LYS A 205 12.75 -8.60 -8.55
C LYS A 205 12.57 -7.33 -9.37
N GLN A 206 11.32 -6.97 -9.67
CA GLN A 206 10.99 -5.76 -10.42
C GLN A 206 11.46 -4.46 -9.74
N TYR A 207 11.62 -4.47 -8.40
CA TYR A 207 12.10 -3.30 -7.64
C TYR A 207 13.63 -3.20 -7.59
N SER A 208 14.36 -4.09 -8.28
CA SER A 208 15.83 -4.13 -8.25
C SER A 208 16.51 -2.93 -8.93
N ASP A 209 15.80 -2.21 -9.78
CA ASP A 209 16.24 -0.99 -10.47
C ASP A 209 16.20 0.26 -9.56
N ILE A 210 15.43 0.21 -8.45
CA ILE A 210 15.45 1.27 -7.43
C ILE A 210 16.78 1.17 -6.66
N ILE A 211 17.69 2.13 -6.93
CA ILE A 211 19.06 2.11 -6.42
C ILE A 211 19.12 2.41 -4.90
N ASP A 212 18.35 3.38 -4.42
CA ASP A 212 18.29 3.67 -2.99
C ASP A 212 17.57 2.56 -2.24
N LEU A 213 18.28 1.91 -1.32
CA LEU A 213 17.75 0.78 -0.54
C LEU A 213 16.61 1.17 0.39
N GLY A 214 16.64 2.40 0.92
CA GLY A 214 15.58 2.89 1.79
C GLY A 214 14.28 3.09 1.05
N ILE A 215 14.35 3.69 -0.15
CA ILE A 215 13.21 3.87 -1.04
C ILE A 215 12.69 2.52 -1.53
N ARG A 216 13.59 1.64 -2.01
CA ARG A 216 13.22 0.28 -2.45
C ARG A 216 12.47 -0.49 -1.37
N ASN A 217 12.96 -0.48 -0.14
CA ASN A 217 12.34 -1.19 0.96
C ASN A 217 10.97 -0.60 1.32
N ARG A 218 10.83 0.73 1.26
CA ARG A 218 9.52 1.38 1.44
C ARG A 218 8.53 0.93 0.38
N VAL A 219 8.91 1.00 -0.90
CA VAL A 219 8.04 0.58 -2.01
C VAL A 219 7.61 -0.89 -1.85
N ILE A 220 8.55 -1.80 -1.56
CA ILE A 220 8.23 -3.21 -1.33
C ILE A 220 7.23 -3.40 -0.17
N LEU A 221 7.35 -2.63 0.92
CA LEU A 221 6.41 -2.70 2.04
C LEU A 221 5.05 -2.10 1.70
N GLN A 222 5.02 -0.99 0.97
CA GLN A 222 3.83 -0.29 0.48
C GLN A 222 2.99 -1.22 -0.41
N GLU A 223 3.62 -1.82 -1.42
CA GLU A 223 2.99 -2.79 -2.31
C GLU A 223 2.47 -4.02 -1.54
N TYR A 224 3.29 -4.55 -0.65
CA TYR A 224 2.88 -5.69 0.15
C TYR A 224 1.67 -5.38 1.04
N ALA A 225 1.61 -4.21 1.65
CA ALA A 225 0.49 -3.76 2.47
C ALA A 225 -0.80 -3.68 1.64
N TYR A 226 -0.72 -3.11 0.44
CA TYR A 226 -1.81 -3.09 -0.52
C TYR A 226 -2.28 -4.51 -0.86
N TRP A 227 -1.38 -5.42 -1.28
CA TRP A 227 -1.73 -6.79 -1.66
C TRP A 227 -2.43 -7.57 -0.55
N ILE A 228 -2.01 -7.41 0.71
CA ILE A 228 -2.69 -8.06 1.85
C ILE A 228 -4.16 -7.60 1.92
N ILE A 229 -4.41 -6.30 1.86
CA ILE A 229 -5.75 -5.74 2.01
C ILE A 229 -6.62 -6.10 0.82
N TYR A 230 -6.12 -5.89 -0.40
CA TYR A 230 -6.82 -6.15 -1.65
C TYR A 230 -7.22 -7.63 -1.79
N THR A 231 -6.29 -8.54 -1.42
CA THR A 231 -6.54 -9.99 -1.44
C THR A 231 -7.52 -10.42 -0.33
N ALA A 232 -7.40 -9.85 0.88
CA ALA A 232 -8.29 -10.17 1.99
C ALA A 232 -9.71 -9.65 1.77
N TRP A 233 -9.91 -8.67 0.90
CA TRP A 233 -11.21 -8.20 0.41
C TRP A 233 -11.74 -9.05 -0.77
N ASP A 234 -11.02 -10.09 -1.21
CA ASP A 234 -11.34 -10.96 -2.36
C ASP A 234 -11.48 -10.19 -3.69
N LEU A 235 -10.80 -9.05 -3.84
CA LEU A 235 -10.85 -8.23 -5.06
C LEU A 235 -9.87 -8.71 -6.13
N ARG A 236 -8.81 -9.45 -5.73
CA ARG A 236 -7.74 -9.89 -6.64
C ARG A 236 -8.25 -10.76 -7.79
N GLU A 237 -9.23 -11.63 -7.53
CA GLU A 237 -9.79 -12.53 -8.55
C GLU A 237 -10.66 -11.78 -9.57
N ASN A 238 -11.37 -10.73 -9.13
CA ASN A 238 -12.34 -10.02 -9.98
C ASN A 238 -11.75 -8.82 -10.72
N TYR A 239 -10.76 -8.14 -10.13
CA TYR A 239 -10.24 -6.86 -10.62
C TYR A 239 -8.70 -6.83 -10.70
N GLY A 240 -8.01 -7.90 -10.34
CA GLY A 240 -6.56 -7.95 -10.43
C GLY A 240 -6.07 -8.32 -11.82
N PRO A 241 -4.78 -8.05 -12.14
CA PRO A 241 -4.17 -8.44 -13.40
C PRO A 241 -3.99 -9.97 -13.48
N ASP A 242 -3.92 -10.49 -14.69
CA ASP A 242 -3.66 -11.92 -14.95
C ASP A 242 -2.29 -12.36 -14.40
N GLU A 243 -1.28 -11.50 -14.54
CA GLU A 243 0.09 -11.69 -14.05
C GLU A 243 0.49 -10.53 -13.14
N SER A 244 1.14 -10.84 -12.02
CA SER A 244 1.71 -9.86 -11.09
C SER A 244 2.84 -10.50 -10.28
N GLU A 245 3.51 -9.69 -9.48
CA GLU A 245 4.49 -10.13 -8.46
C GLU A 245 3.85 -10.89 -7.29
N TRP A 246 2.53 -10.87 -7.17
CA TRP A 246 1.77 -11.45 -6.07
C TRP A 246 1.01 -12.70 -6.49
N TYR A 247 1.25 -13.83 -5.79
CA TYR A 247 0.73 -15.16 -6.16
C TYR A 247 -0.39 -15.67 -5.23
N ILE A 248 -0.99 -14.81 -4.43
CA ILE A 248 -2.15 -15.13 -3.58
C ILE A 248 -3.39 -14.46 -4.18
N HIS A 249 -4.46 -15.22 -4.42
CA HIS A 249 -5.60 -14.73 -5.19
C HIS A 249 -6.88 -14.52 -4.36
N SER A 250 -6.96 -15.09 -3.14
CA SER A 250 -8.16 -14.97 -2.30
C SER A 250 -7.83 -14.91 -0.82
N SER A 251 -8.79 -14.47 -0.01
CA SER A 251 -8.69 -14.42 1.45
C SER A 251 -8.41 -15.81 2.04
N ASP A 252 -9.00 -16.88 1.51
CA ASP A 252 -8.75 -18.26 1.94
C ASP A 252 -7.31 -18.70 1.62
N GLN A 253 -6.78 -18.31 0.47
CA GLN A 253 -5.37 -18.56 0.15
C GLN A 253 -4.44 -17.75 1.05
N LEU A 254 -4.77 -16.50 1.36
CA LEU A 254 -4.00 -15.67 2.29
C LEU A 254 -3.95 -16.34 3.67
N LEU A 255 -5.09 -16.79 4.19
CA LEU A 255 -5.17 -17.52 5.46
C LEU A 255 -4.32 -18.80 5.47
N SER A 256 -4.41 -19.59 4.41
CA SER A 256 -3.76 -20.92 4.38
C SER A 256 -2.25 -20.85 4.11
N LYS A 257 -1.78 -19.89 3.30
CA LYS A 257 -0.39 -19.80 2.83
C LYS A 257 0.42 -18.77 3.61
N LEU A 258 -0.21 -17.68 4.06
CA LEU A 258 0.40 -16.57 4.79
C LEU A 258 -0.45 -16.20 6.02
N PRO A 259 -0.59 -17.11 7.01
CA PRO A 259 -1.46 -16.91 8.17
C PRO A 259 -1.10 -15.67 9.01
N ASP A 260 0.17 -15.27 9.06
CA ASP A 260 0.61 -14.07 9.79
C ASP A 260 0.08 -12.79 9.10
N SER A 261 0.10 -12.73 7.78
CA SER A 261 -0.45 -11.62 6.99
C SER A 261 -1.97 -11.53 7.14
N HIS A 262 -2.67 -12.68 7.08
CA HIS A 262 -4.10 -12.72 7.33
C HIS A 262 -4.44 -12.27 8.76
N THR A 263 -3.65 -12.68 9.75
CA THR A 263 -3.82 -12.26 11.15
C THR A 263 -3.60 -10.77 11.32
N LEU A 264 -2.56 -10.21 10.70
CA LEU A 264 -2.29 -8.77 10.69
C LEU A 264 -3.49 -7.99 10.15
N PHE A 265 -4.02 -8.40 8.99
CA PHE A 265 -5.23 -7.82 8.41
C PHE A 265 -6.42 -7.92 9.38
N LYS A 266 -6.77 -9.13 9.83
CA LYS A 266 -7.96 -9.37 10.66
C LYS A 266 -7.98 -8.63 11.99
N GLN A 267 -6.81 -8.39 12.57
CA GLN A 267 -6.69 -7.72 13.87
C GLN A 267 -6.67 -6.19 13.78
N THR A 268 -6.65 -5.62 12.57
CA THR A 268 -6.50 -4.17 12.41
C THR A 268 -7.41 -3.58 11.36
N VAL A 269 -7.33 -4.04 10.13
CA VAL A 269 -7.96 -3.40 8.97
C VAL A 269 -9.48 -3.28 9.12
N PRO A 270 -10.25 -4.35 9.47
CA PRO A 270 -11.70 -4.24 9.59
C PRO A 270 -12.19 -3.29 10.69
N SER A 271 -11.32 -2.95 11.65
CA SER A 271 -11.66 -2.00 12.71
C SER A 271 -11.56 -0.53 12.28
N VAL A 272 -10.92 -0.24 11.15
CA VAL A 272 -10.66 1.14 10.73
C VAL A 272 -11.02 1.44 9.28
N ILE A 273 -11.04 0.44 8.39
CA ILE A 273 -11.45 0.60 6.98
C ILE A 273 -12.27 -0.60 6.50
N SER A 274 -13.09 -0.36 5.49
CA SER A 274 -14.00 -1.33 4.87
C SER A 274 -13.73 -1.45 3.37
N CYS A 275 -14.04 -2.60 2.79
CA CYS A 275 -14.05 -2.76 1.34
C CYS A 275 -15.17 -1.92 0.74
N PRO A 276 -14.92 -1.11 -0.28
CA PRO A 276 -15.97 -0.41 -1.03
C PRO A 276 -16.95 -1.39 -1.67
N THR A 277 -18.17 -0.94 -1.94
CA THR A 277 -19.17 -1.77 -2.60
C THR A 277 -18.80 -2.06 -4.04
N ILE A 278 -19.21 -3.24 -4.56
CA ILE A 278 -19.03 -3.60 -5.97
C ILE A 278 -19.68 -2.57 -6.89
N GLN A 279 -20.80 -1.96 -6.46
CA GLN A 279 -21.47 -0.92 -7.23
C GLN A 279 -20.55 0.30 -7.40
N THR A 280 -19.90 0.76 -6.37
CA THR A 280 -18.95 1.88 -6.42
C THR A 280 -17.72 1.54 -7.26
N LEU A 281 -17.16 0.33 -7.07
CA LEU A 281 -16.02 -0.11 -7.86
C LEU A 281 -16.32 -0.18 -9.36
N ASN A 282 -17.53 -0.57 -9.75
CA ASN A 282 -17.93 -0.65 -11.15
C ASN A 282 -18.09 0.72 -11.82
N LEU A 283 -18.15 1.84 -11.07
CA LEU A 283 -18.16 3.19 -11.66
C LEU A 283 -16.88 3.50 -12.47
N PHE A 284 -15.81 2.76 -12.23
CA PHE A 284 -14.56 2.91 -12.98
C PHE A 284 -14.52 2.07 -14.26
N LEU A 285 -15.51 1.20 -14.50
CA LEU A 285 -15.60 0.34 -15.68
C LEU A 285 -16.55 0.92 -16.76
N GLU A 286 -17.28 2.00 -16.46
CA GLU A 286 -18.20 2.70 -17.35
C GLU A 286 -17.46 3.76 -18.18
#